data_5281051130c7f2ff214220760f58cad5
#
_entry.id   5281051130c7f2ff214220760f58cad5
#
_cell.length_a   1.000
_cell.length_b   1.000
_cell.length_c   1.000
_cell.angle_alpha   90.00
_cell.angle_beta   90.00
_cell.angle_gamma   90.00
#
_symmetry.space_group_name_H-M   'P 1'
#
loop_
_entity.id
_entity.type
_entity.pdbx_description
1 polymer ?
#
loop_
_entity_poly.entity_id
_entity_poly.type
_entity_poly.pdbx_seq_one_letter_code
_entity_poly.pdbx_strand_id
1 'polypeptide(L)'
;AISNHLAGQLVCDLNNDARSDGFAPNDCAGDPEKKRSWAVESMKQSAIAAKNMGLTVVNGFTGSSIWHLVYSFPPVSEEQIEEGFKYFADMWHPILDVFDENGVKFALEVHPTEIAFDTVSAERTLEAIGRREAFGFNFDPSHLEWQGVDPAKFIRTFADRIYHVHMKDAAVTLDGTSGILASY
;
A
#
# COMPACT_ATOMS: atom_id res chain seq x y z
N ALA A 1 7.83 15.26 -2.06
CA ALA A 1 7.22 14.19 -1.26
C ALA A 1 8.22 13.61 -0.27
N ILE A 2 7.71 12.99 0.78
CA ILE A 2 8.47 12.08 1.65
C ILE A 2 8.05 10.65 1.26
N SER A 3 9.00 9.72 1.22
CA SER A 3 8.73 8.30 1.02
C SER A 3 8.88 7.54 2.32
N ASN A 4 7.85 6.77 2.72
CA ASN A 4 7.88 5.91 3.91
C ASN A 4 7.21 4.56 3.63
N HIS A 5 7.83 3.77 2.75
CA HIS A 5 7.33 2.46 2.34
C HIS A 5 7.49 1.42 3.46
N LEU A 6 8.66 1.40 4.11
CA LEU A 6 8.98 0.35 5.07
C LEU A 6 8.06 0.38 6.31
N ALA A 7 7.83 1.57 6.89
CA ALA A 7 6.90 1.67 8.00
C ALA A 7 5.46 1.42 7.54
N GLY A 8 5.05 1.96 6.39
CA GLY A 8 3.72 1.74 5.83
C GLY A 8 3.39 0.26 5.65
N GLN A 9 4.34 -0.53 5.13
CA GLN A 9 4.19 -1.99 4.98
C GLN A 9 3.78 -2.68 6.29
N LEU A 10 4.34 -2.26 7.42
CA LEU A 10 4.09 -2.90 8.71
C LEU A 10 2.71 -2.62 9.29
N VAL A 11 1.96 -1.63 8.77
CA VAL A 11 0.67 -1.22 9.33
C VAL A 11 -0.37 -2.34 9.22
N CYS A 12 -0.52 -2.93 8.02
CA CYS A 12 -1.53 -3.96 7.77
C CYS A 12 -0.97 -5.36 7.52
N ASP A 13 0.35 -5.54 7.47
CA ASP A 13 0.93 -6.88 7.35
C ASP A 13 0.74 -7.63 8.68
N LEU A 14 -0.05 -8.72 8.65
CA LEU A 14 -0.32 -9.51 9.84
C LEU A 14 0.89 -10.35 10.29
N ASN A 15 1.74 -10.73 9.36
CA ASN A 15 2.87 -11.59 9.68
C ASN A 15 3.98 -10.84 10.41
N ASN A 16 4.39 -9.69 9.89
CA ASN A 16 5.47 -8.85 10.46
C ASN A 16 6.60 -9.67 11.10
N ASP A 17 6.99 -10.76 10.42
CA ASP A 17 7.98 -11.72 10.90
C ASP A 17 9.43 -11.19 10.80
N ALA A 18 10.41 -12.07 10.95
CA ALA A 18 11.84 -11.70 10.94
C ALA A 18 12.29 -11.00 9.63
N ARG A 19 11.58 -11.20 8.50
CA ARG A 19 11.88 -10.53 7.23
C ARG A 19 11.72 -9.02 7.32
N SER A 20 10.84 -8.55 8.19
CA SER A 20 10.54 -7.13 8.41
C SER A 20 11.25 -6.53 9.64
N ASP A 21 12.14 -7.26 10.33
CA ASP A 21 12.84 -6.72 11.49
C ASP A 21 13.66 -5.46 11.16
N GLY A 22 14.23 -5.40 9.96
CA GLY A 22 14.98 -4.23 9.49
C GLY A 22 14.11 -3.02 9.07
N PHE A 23 12.78 -3.12 9.12
CA PHE A 23 11.86 -2.02 8.74
C PHE A 23 11.49 -1.12 9.92
N ALA A 24 11.75 -1.58 11.14
CA ALA A 24 11.46 -0.88 12.38
C ALA A 24 12.74 -0.80 13.25
N PRO A 25 12.73 0.01 14.33
CA PRO A 25 13.85 0.02 15.28
C PRO A 25 14.15 -1.36 15.87
N ASN A 26 15.43 -1.58 16.19
CA ASN A 26 15.92 -2.89 16.67
C ASN A 26 15.15 -3.43 17.91
N ASP A 27 14.63 -2.55 18.75
CA ASP A 27 13.86 -2.92 19.92
C ASP A 27 12.45 -3.43 19.60
N CYS A 28 12.01 -3.36 18.33
CA CYS A 28 10.79 -3.95 17.81
C CYS A 28 11.02 -5.35 17.19
N ALA A 29 12.28 -5.78 17.03
CA ALA A 29 12.61 -7.05 16.37
C ALA A 29 11.93 -8.23 17.07
N GLY A 30 11.34 -9.13 16.29
CA GLY A 30 10.65 -10.32 16.79
C GLY A 30 9.28 -10.06 17.44
N ASP A 31 8.81 -8.81 17.48
CA ASP A 31 7.50 -8.43 18.07
C ASP A 31 6.60 -7.78 17.02
N PRO A 32 5.68 -8.52 16.38
CA PRO A 32 4.79 -8.00 15.34
C PRO A 32 3.89 -6.84 15.79
N GLU A 33 3.38 -6.90 17.02
CA GLU A 33 2.49 -5.86 17.55
C GLU A 33 3.25 -4.56 17.85
N LYS A 34 4.46 -4.67 18.36
CA LYS A 34 5.31 -3.51 18.60
C LYS A 34 5.75 -2.85 17.29
N LYS A 35 6.08 -3.65 16.26
CA LYS A 35 6.36 -3.15 14.91
C LYS A 35 5.16 -2.38 14.35
N ARG A 36 3.95 -2.95 14.45
CA ARG A 36 2.72 -2.31 13.95
C ARG A 36 2.43 -1.00 14.68
N SER A 37 2.51 -1.00 16.00
CA SER A 37 2.27 0.20 16.81
C SER A 37 3.26 1.31 16.47
N TRP A 38 4.54 0.97 16.32
CA TRP A 38 5.57 1.91 15.88
C TRP A 38 5.30 2.42 14.45
N ALA A 39 4.87 1.54 13.54
CA ALA A 39 4.59 1.90 12.15
C ALA A 39 3.44 2.90 12.03
N VAL A 40 2.35 2.67 12.76
CA VAL A 40 1.21 3.61 12.81
C VAL A 40 1.67 5.00 13.26
N GLU A 41 2.46 5.06 14.32
CA GLU A 41 2.99 6.34 14.81
C GLU A 41 3.98 6.96 13.81
N SER A 42 4.86 6.17 13.21
CA SER A 42 5.81 6.64 12.18
C SER A 42 5.10 7.24 10.97
N MET A 43 3.98 6.65 10.53
CA MET A 43 3.18 7.20 9.42
C MET A 43 2.53 8.54 9.81
N LYS A 44 2.00 8.67 11.02
CA LYS A 44 1.46 9.95 11.54
C LYS A 44 2.54 11.02 11.59
N GLN A 45 3.73 10.68 12.10
CA GLN A 45 4.87 11.60 12.16
C GLN A 45 5.36 12.02 10.77
N SER A 46 5.21 11.15 9.75
CA SER A 46 5.55 11.50 8.37
C SER A 46 4.66 12.62 7.81
N ALA A 47 3.36 12.64 8.14
CA ALA A 47 2.46 13.73 7.77
C ALA A 47 2.87 15.06 8.42
N ILE A 48 3.18 15.04 9.72
CA ILE A 48 3.64 16.21 10.47
C ILE A 48 4.97 16.73 9.90
N ALA A 49 5.91 15.83 9.63
CA ALA A 49 7.20 16.19 9.02
C ALA A 49 7.02 16.80 7.63
N ALA A 50 6.16 16.23 6.79
CA ALA A 50 5.85 16.76 5.47
C ALA A 50 5.32 18.20 5.55
N LYS A 51 4.35 18.46 6.43
CA LYS A 51 3.83 19.81 6.68
C LYS A 51 4.94 20.77 7.10
N ASN A 52 5.78 20.37 8.05
CA ASN A 52 6.86 21.21 8.57
C ASN A 52 7.92 21.54 7.50
N MET A 53 8.08 20.67 6.51
CA MET A 53 8.95 20.86 5.35
C MET A 53 8.27 21.61 4.19
N GLY A 54 7.00 22.01 4.33
CA GLY A 54 6.23 22.62 3.25
C GLY A 54 5.86 21.66 2.11
N LEU A 55 5.83 20.35 2.39
CA LEU A 55 5.46 19.31 1.43
C LEU A 55 4.00 18.91 1.62
N THR A 56 3.36 18.48 0.53
CA THR A 56 1.94 18.17 0.51
C THR A 56 1.63 16.69 0.31
N VAL A 57 2.66 15.86 0.08
CA VAL A 57 2.49 14.43 -0.21
C VAL A 57 3.51 13.59 0.55
N VAL A 58 3.03 12.52 1.15
CA VAL A 58 3.83 11.38 1.60
C VAL A 58 3.42 10.18 0.75
N ASN A 59 4.38 9.48 0.15
CA ASN A 59 4.12 8.24 -0.58
C ASN A 59 4.70 7.04 0.16
N GLY A 60 4.08 5.89 -0.01
CA GLY A 60 4.51 4.68 0.71
C GLY A 60 3.61 3.49 0.47
N PHE A 61 3.78 2.48 1.31
CA PHE A 61 2.97 1.28 1.35
C PHE A 61 1.93 1.33 2.48
N THR A 62 0.99 0.41 2.45
CA THR A 62 -0.03 0.23 3.49
C THR A 62 0.09 -1.11 4.20
N GLY A 63 0.78 -2.05 3.58
CA GLY A 63 0.64 -3.47 3.87
C GLY A 63 -0.74 -4.00 3.49
N SER A 64 -0.92 -5.30 3.68
CA SER A 64 -2.19 -5.99 3.42
C SER A 64 -2.31 -7.22 4.30
N SER A 65 -3.46 -7.40 4.94
CA SER A 65 -3.78 -8.61 5.70
C SER A 65 -4.26 -9.76 4.80
N ILE A 66 -4.55 -9.49 3.53
CA ILE A 66 -5.16 -10.45 2.60
C ILE A 66 -4.33 -10.73 1.34
N TRP A 67 -3.20 -10.04 1.15
CA TRP A 67 -2.37 -10.28 -0.03
C TRP A 67 -1.94 -11.74 -0.18
N HIS A 68 -1.59 -12.41 0.93
CA HIS A 68 -1.17 -13.82 0.93
C HIS A 68 -2.31 -14.78 0.55
N LEU A 69 -3.55 -14.31 0.49
CA LEU A 69 -4.72 -15.10 0.06
C LEU A 69 -4.93 -15.04 -1.46
N VAL A 70 -4.19 -14.21 -2.19
CA VAL A 70 -4.22 -14.21 -3.66
C VAL A 70 -3.77 -15.58 -4.16
N TYR A 71 -4.60 -16.20 -5.00
CA TYR A 71 -4.35 -17.54 -5.53
C TYR A 71 -4.25 -18.62 -4.44
N SER A 72 -5.08 -18.56 -3.43
CA SER A 72 -5.10 -19.53 -2.32
C SER A 72 -5.86 -20.80 -2.64
N PHE A 73 -5.46 -21.90 -2.02
CA PHE A 73 -6.22 -23.14 -1.95
C PHE A 73 -6.20 -23.69 -0.50
N PRO A 74 -7.36 -23.96 0.15
CA PRO A 74 -8.74 -23.76 -0.34
C PRO A 74 -9.05 -22.33 -0.78
N PRO A 75 -10.08 -22.12 -1.65
CA PRO A 75 -10.46 -20.78 -2.10
C PRO A 75 -10.87 -19.90 -0.92
N VAL A 76 -10.47 -18.64 -0.96
CA VAL A 76 -10.91 -17.64 0.01
C VAL A 76 -12.35 -17.20 -0.29
N SER A 77 -13.14 -16.93 0.76
CA SER A 77 -14.50 -16.40 0.59
C SER A 77 -14.49 -14.87 0.38
N GLU A 78 -15.58 -14.35 -0.18
CA GLU A 78 -15.73 -12.89 -0.33
C GLU A 78 -15.77 -12.20 1.03
N GLU A 79 -16.37 -12.80 2.04
CA GLU A 79 -16.42 -12.26 3.40
C GLU A 79 -15.01 -12.09 4.00
N GLN A 80 -14.09 -13.01 3.74
CA GLN A 80 -12.70 -12.89 4.19
C GLN A 80 -11.98 -11.73 3.49
N ILE A 81 -12.27 -11.49 2.22
CA ILE A 81 -11.73 -10.35 1.48
C ILE A 81 -12.32 -9.04 2.03
N GLU A 82 -13.62 -8.97 2.27
CA GLU A 82 -14.27 -7.79 2.87
C GLU A 82 -13.72 -7.48 4.27
N GLU A 83 -13.48 -8.49 5.10
CA GLU A 83 -12.83 -8.34 6.40
C GLU A 83 -11.42 -7.73 6.26
N GLY A 84 -10.67 -8.10 5.22
CA GLY A 84 -9.36 -7.53 4.93
C GLY A 84 -9.41 -6.06 4.57
N PHE A 85 -10.35 -5.63 3.73
CA PHE A 85 -10.57 -4.22 3.41
C PHE A 85 -11.07 -3.42 4.63
N LYS A 86 -11.94 -4.02 5.44
CA LYS A 86 -12.37 -3.41 6.70
C LYS A 86 -11.18 -3.22 7.66
N TYR A 87 -10.36 -4.25 7.84
CA TYR A 87 -9.16 -4.15 8.68
C TYR A 87 -8.22 -3.03 8.20
N PHE A 88 -7.99 -2.94 6.89
CA PHE A 88 -7.23 -1.84 6.30
C PHE A 88 -7.84 -0.48 6.68
N ALA A 89 -9.14 -0.32 6.53
CA ALA A 89 -9.83 0.94 6.86
C ALA A 89 -9.70 1.29 8.35
N ASP A 90 -9.92 0.31 9.23
CA ASP A 90 -9.82 0.48 10.69
C ASP A 90 -8.41 0.94 11.10
N MET A 91 -7.35 0.43 10.45
CA MET A 91 -5.97 0.80 10.73
C MET A 91 -5.58 2.16 10.14
N TRP A 92 -6.08 2.48 8.94
CA TRP A 92 -5.66 3.68 8.21
C TRP A 92 -6.48 4.92 8.54
N HIS A 93 -7.73 4.81 8.97
CA HIS A 93 -8.52 5.99 9.37
C HIS A 93 -7.83 6.87 10.41
N PRO A 94 -7.29 6.35 11.53
CA PRO A 94 -6.60 7.18 12.52
C PRO A 94 -5.29 7.80 12.01
N ILE A 95 -4.65 7.20 11.01
CA ILE A 95 -3.48 7.77 10.34
C ILE A 95 -3.92 8.92 9.43
N LEU A 96 -4.95 8.68 8.61
CA LEU A 96 -5.47 9.67 7.67
C LEU A 96 -6.09 10.89 8.37
N ASP A 97 -6.59 10.76 9.60
CA ASP A 97 -7.02 11.91 10.41
C ASP A 97 -5.86 12.89 10.60
N VAL A 98 -4.66 12.40 10.92
CA VAL A 98 -3.47 13.24 11.07
C VAL A 98 -3.02 13.83 9.73
N PHE A 99 -3.18 13.10 8.62
CA PHE A 99 -2.91 13.63 7.27
C PHE A 99 -3.85 14.79 6.93
N ASP A 100 -5.15 14.64 7.17
CA ASP A 100 -6.16 15.68 6.96
C ASP A 100 -5.88 16.92 7.81
N GLU A 101 -5.61 16.75 9.11
CA GLU A 101 -5.28 17.83 10.04
C GLU A 101 -4.04 18.64 9.61
N ASN A 102 -3.12 17.99 8.91
CA ASN A 102 -1.90 18.63 8.44
C ASN A 102 -1.97 19.13 6.99
N GLY A 103 -3.08 18.88 6.28
CA GLY A 103 -3.24 19.24 4.87
C GLY A 103 -2.28 18.49 3.95
N VAL A 104 -1.90 17.27 4.32
CA VAL A 104 -0.98 16.40 3.58
C VAL A 104 -1.76 15.21 3.03
N LYS A 105 -1.43 14.76 1.84
CA LYS A 105 -2.04 13.59 1.19
C LYS A 105 -1.10 12.39 1.29
N PHE A 106 -1.67 11.22 1.52
CA PHE A 106 -0.98 9.94 1.41
C PHE A 106 -1.19 9.37 0.00
N ALA A 107 -0.13 8.89 -0.61
CA ALA A 107 -0.13 8.28 -1.93
C ALA A 107 0.38 6.83 -1.82
N LEU A 108 -0.54 5.86 -1.82
CA LEU A 108 -0.21 4.44 -1.84
C LEU A 108 0.43 4.07 -3.17
N GLU A 109 1.62 3.50 -3.16
CA GLU A 109 2.17 2.85 -4.35
C GLU A 109 1.39 1.57 -4.63
N VAL A 110 0.69 1.55 -5.76
CA VAL A 110 -0.09 0.39 -6.21
C VAL A 110 0.89 -0.71 -6.60
N HIS A 111 0.94 -1.75 -5.77
CA HIS A 111 2.04 -2.72 -5.79
C HIS A 111 1.55 -4.09 -5.30
N PRO A 112 1.98 -5.22 -5.89
CA PRO A 112 1.84 -6.52 -5.26
C PRO A 112 2.34 -6.51 -3.82
N THR A 113 1.64 -7.18 -2.93
CA THR A 113 1.77 -7.17 -1.47
C THR A 113 0.94 -6.11 -0.73
N GLU A 114 0.46 -5.09 -1.44
CA GLU A 114 -0.37 -4.05 -0.87
C GLU A 114 -1.87 -4.39 -0.97
N ILE A 115 -2.70 -3.60 -0.26
CA ILE A 115 -4.16 -3.72 -0.34
C ILE A 115 -4.67 -3.37 -1.74
N ALA A 116 -4.01 -2.44 -2.45
CA ALA A 116 -4.26 -2.11 -3.84
C ALA A 116 -3.07 -2.54 -4.71
N PHE A 117 -3.29 -3.44 -5.65
CA PHE A 117 -2.28 -3.96 -6.56
C PHE A 117 -2.70 -3.94 -8.04
N ASP A 118 -3.97 -3.65 -8.32
CA ASP A 118 -4.54 -3.48 -9.65
C ASP A 118 -5.68 -2.45 -9.63
N THR A 119 -6.36 -2.26 -10.76
CA THR A 119 -7.45 -1.27 -10.87
C THR A 119 -8.65 -1.64 -9.98
N VAL A 120 -8.96 -2.92 -9.83
CA VAL A 120 -10.13 -3.38 -9.06
C VAL A 120 -9.87 -3.23 -7.55
N SER A 121 -8.73 -3.71 -7.09
CA SER A 121 -8.34 -3.57 -5.68
C SER A 121 -8.12 -2.11 -5.28
N ALA A 122 -7.62 -1.26 -6.20
CA ALA A 122 -7.50 0.18 -5.97
C ALA A 122 -8.88 0.86 -5.77
N GLU A 123 -9.88 0.50 -6.57
CA GLU A 123 -11.24 1.01 -6.39
C GLU A 123 -11.83 0.57 -5.05
N ARG A 124 -11.74 -0.71 -4.70
CA ARG A 124 -12.17 -1.24 -3.40
C ARG A 124 -11.46 -0.57 -2.23
N THR A 125 -10.18 -0.25 -2.38
CA THR A 125 -9.41 0.46 -1.35
C THR A 125 -9.98 1.86 -1.10
N LEU A 126 -10.29 2.61 -2.16
CA LEU A 126 -10.93 3.92 -2.03
C LEU A 126 -12.32 3.83 -1.38
N GLU A 127 -13.11 2.82 -1.76
CA GLU A 127 -14.43 2.59 -1.15
C GLU A 127 -14.31 2.27 0.34
N ALA A 128 -13.40 1.40 0.73
CA ALA A 128 -13.19 0.99 2.12
C ALA A 128 -12.91 2.17 3.06
N ILE A 129 -12.16 3.17 2.60
CA ILE A 129 -11.86 4.38 3.37
C ILE A 129 -12.83 5.54 3.12
N GLY A 130 -13.99 5.28 2.51
CA GLY A 130 -14.99 6.31 2.23
C GLY A 130 -14.52 7.39 1.25
N ARG A 131 -13.61 7.06 0.34
CA ARG A 131 -13.05 7.96 -0.70
C ARG A 131 -12.44 9.25 -0.12
N ARG A 132 -11.83 9.19 1.07
CA ARG A 132 -11.19 10.36 1.70
C ARG A 132 -10.19 11.01 0.76
N GLU A 133 -10.21 12.33 0.66
CA GLU A 133 -9.29 13.07 -0.22
C GLU A 133 -7.84 13.02 0.24
N ALA A 134 -7.59 12.75 1.52
CA ALA A 134 -6.24 12.56 2.03
C ALA A 134 -5.57 11.30 1.48
N PHE A 135 -6.31 10.35 0.88
CA PHE A 135 -5.79 9.11 0.33
C PHE A 135 -5.90 9.07 -1.20
N GLY A 136 -4.82 8.69 -1.84
CA GLY A 136 -4.74 8.45 -3.27
C GLY A 136 -3.58 7.53 -3.61
N PHE A 137 -3.09 7.63 -4.83
CA PHE A 137 -2.12 6.69 -5.36
C PHE A 137 -0.80 7.36 -5.76
N ASN A 138 0.26 6.63 -5.54
CA ASN A 138 1.54 6.78 -6.22
C ASN A 138 1.53 5.81 -7.40
N PHE A 139 1.43 6.35 -8.60
CA PHE A 139 1.35 5.57 -9.83
C PHE A 139 2.74 5.06 -10.22
N ASP A 140 2.86 3.76 -10.32
CA ASP A 140 4.04 3.08 -10.87
C ASP A 140 3.60 2.11 -11.97
N PRO A 141 3.84 2.44 -13.25
CA PRO A 141 3.39 1.59 -14.36
C PRO A 141 4.04 0.21 -14.36
N SER A 142 5.27 0.08 -13.84
CA SER A 142 6.01 -1.16 -13.88
C SER A 142 5.30 -2.29 -13.11
N HIS A 143 4.66 -1.95 -11.98
CA HIS A 143 3.93 -2.93 -11.16
C HIS A 143 2.58 -3.33 -11.75
N LEU A 144 2.04 -2.57 -12.66
CA LEU A 144 0.82 -2.88 -13.40
C LEU A 144 1.11 -3.70 -14.65
N GLU A 145 2.12 -3.28 -15.42
CA GLU A 145 2.46 -3.85 -16.72
C GLU A 145 2.73 -5.36 -16.66
N TRP A 146 3.58 -5.81 -15.74
CA TRP A 146 3.93 -7.22 -15.66
C TRP A 146 2.74 -8.12 -15.23
N GLN A 147 1.72 -7.55 -14.59
CA GLN A 147 0.47 -8.26 -14.25
C GLN A 147 -0.53 -8.30 -15.42
N GLY A 148 -0.26 -7.59 -16.51
CA GLY A 148 -1.19 -7.44 -17.63
C GLY A 148 -2.31 -6.40 -17.37
N VAL A 149 -2.11 -5.50 -16.42
CA VAL A 149 -3.00 -4.36 -16.16
C VAL A 149 -2.57 -3.19 -17.04
N ASP A 150 -3.50 -2.60 -17.81
CA ASP A 150 -3.24 -1.43 -18.66
C ASP A 150 -2.96 -0.18 -17.80
N PRO A 151 -1.71 0.33 -17.73
CA PRO A 151 -1.39 1.51 -16.93
C PRO A 151 -2.13 2.76 -17.39
N ALA A 152 -2.40 2.90 -18.70
CA ALA A 152 -3.14 4.04 -19.21
C ALA A 152 -4.61 4.01 -18.80
N LYS A 153 -5.20 2.81 -18.67
CA LYS A 153 -6.55 2.64 -18.13
C LYS A 153 -6.58 3.03 -16.65
N PHE A 154 -5.56 2.63 -15.87
CA PHE A 154 -5.43 3.01 -14.47
C PHE A 154 -5.41 4.54 -14.31
N ILE A 155 -4.57 5.25 -15.10
CA ILE A 155 -4.51 6.71 -15.09
C ILE A 155 -5.88 7.32 -15.40
N ARG A 156 -6.57 6.85 -16.44
CA ARG A 156 -7.88 7.38 -16.80
C ARG A 156 -8.94 7.16 -15.72
N THR A 157 -8.84 6.06 -14.97
CA THR A 157 -9.78 5.74 -13.89
C THR A 157 -9.54 6.62 -12.66
N PHE A 158 -8.27 6.86 -12.31
CA PHE A 158 -7.89 7.51 -11.04
C PHE A 158 -7.15 8.83 -11.21
N ALA A 159 -7.38 9.56 -12.31
CA ALA A 159 -6.66 10.80 -12.61
C ALA A 159 -6.69 11.84 -11.47
N ASP A 160 -7.81 11.94 -10.75
CA ASP A 160 -8.00 12.83 -9.61
C ASP A 160 -7.42 12.32 -8.29
N ARG A 161 -6.93 11.08 -8.28
CA ARG A 161 -6.36 10.38 -7.11
C ARG A 161 -4.89 10.06 -7.22
N ILE A 162 -4.25 10.35 -8.35
CA ILE A 162 -2.81 10.17 -8.51
C ILE A 162 -2.11 11.41 -7.95
N TYR A 163 -1.46 11.26 -6.78
CA TYR A 163 -0.78 12.35 -6.07
C TYR A 163 0.73 12.30 -6.21
N HIS A 164 1.26 11.17 -6.61
CA HIS A 164 2.68 10.95 -6.86
C HIS A 164 2.90 9.95 -7.98
N VAL A 165 4.09 9.93 -8.57
CA VAL A 165 4.43 9.04 -9.68
C VAL A 165 5.85 8.52 -9.53
N HIS A 166 6.00 7.20 -9.65
CA HIS A 166 7.27 6.52 -9.90
C HIS A 166 7.27 6.04 -11.35
N MET A 167 7.98 6.77 -12.23
CA MET A 167 8.05 6.42 -13.66
C MET A 167 9.12 5.34 -13.90
N LYS A 168 8.75 4.11 -13.59
CA LYS A 168 9.54 2.92 -13.92
C LYS A 168 8.91 2.21 -15.13
N ASP A 169 9.72 1.46 -15.85
CA ASP A 169 9.30 0.62 -16.98
C ASP A 169 9.48 -0.86 -16.63
N ALA A 170 8.72 -1.72 -17.27
CA ALA A 170 8.83 -3.17 -17.13
C ALA A 170 8.59 -3.83 -18.49
N ALA A 171 9.33 -4.91 -18.74
CA ALA A 171 9.08 -5.78 -19.88
C ALA A 171 8.84 -7.22 -19.39
N VAL A 172 7.82 -7.86 -19.94
CA VAL A 172 7.53 -9.26 -19.67
C VAL A 172 7.96 -10.09 -20.87
N THR A 173 8.93 -10.97 -20.66
CA THR A 173 9.36 -11.94 -21.68
C THR A 173 8.98 -13.34 -21.22
N LEU A 174 7.96 -13.89 -21.83
CA LEU A 174 7.50 -15.26 -21.56
C LEU A 174 8.19 -16.21 -22.53
N ASP A 175 9.11 -17.01 -22.03
CA ASP A 175 9.87 -18.02 -22.81
C ASP A 175 9.22 -19.41 -22.82
N GLY A 176 8.07 -19.55 -22.17
CA GLY A 176 7.36 -20.80 -22.01
C GLY A 176 7.90 -21.71 -20.89
N THR A 177 8.93 -21.28 -20.18
CA THR A 177 9.57 -22.05 -19.10
C THR A 177 9.15 -21.53 -17.73
N SER A 178 9.23 -20.23 -17.52
CA SER A 178 8.87 -19.57 -16.24
C SER A 178 7.49 -18.94 -16.33
N GLY A 179 6.67 -19.12 -15.31
CA GLY A 179 5.39 -18.43 -15.18
C GLY A 179 5.54 -17.04 -14.57
N ILE A 180 4.50 -16.21 -14.73
CA ILE A 180 4.48 -14.85 -14.22
C ILE A 180 4.67 -14.76 -12.68
N LEU A 181 4.37 -15.83 -11.95
CA LEU A 181 4.54 -15.92 -10.50
C LEU A 181 5.94 -16.36 -10.07
N ALA A 182 6.81 -16.72 -10.99
CA ALA A 182 8.18 -17.16 -10.69
C ALA A 182 9.09 -15.96 -10.47
N SER A 183 9.11 -15.45 -9.26
CA SER A 183 9.84 -14.23 -8.87
C SER A 183 11.03 -14.47 -7.92
N TYR A 184 11.45 -15.72 -7.72
CA TYR A 184 12.63 -16.05 -6.89
C TYR A 184 13.91 -16.15 -7.73
#